data_e6da6e1d3e9e9f4fcd908bca570a858e
#
_entry.id   e6da6e1d3e9e9f4fcd908bca570a858e
#
_cell.length_a   1.000
_cell.length_b   1.000
_cell.length_c   1.000
_cell.angle_alpha   90.00
_cell.angle_beta   90.00
_cell.angle_gamma   90.00
#
_symmetry.space_group_name_H-M   'P 1'
#
loop_
_entity.id
_entity.type
_entity.pdbx_description
1 polymer ?
#
loop_
_entity_poly.entity_id
_entity_poly.type
_entity_poly.pdbx_seq_one_letter_code
_entity_poly.pdbx_strand_id
1 'polypeptide(L)'
;LLVRNFNIVFEDMIDCLIGESSPPKGLKEQKDGKIVDHIYRDKSLVDQGDIYFIGDSKYYKEGNSIGENSRYKQFTYARNVIQYHIDLFNRRKDGDALRYRDELTEGYNPTPNFFIRGVVDAEELSYHDSQLKQDEKGRYFNYHFENRLFDRDTLLVLTYDINFLYVLSAYVQSRGYSTSVDRFLREKFRQDLLEAYQKEYDFKELKPIDISNEEFVERNFKKLI
;
A
#
# COMPACT_ATOMS: atom_id res chain seq x y z
N LEU A 1 32.04 14.33 -1.64
CA LEU A 1 31.46 13.34 -0.71
C LEU A 1 30.84 12.23 -1.56
N LEU A 2 31.40 11.03 -1.52
CA LEU A 2 30.86 9.87 -2.21
C LEU A 2 30.02 9.06 -1.20
N VAL A 3 28.71 9.03 -1.39
CA VAL A 3 27.82 8.17 -0.61
C VAL A 3 27.71 6.83 -1.33
N ARG A 4 28.13 5.76 -0.69
CA ARG A 4 27.87 4.39 -1.18
C ARG A 4 26.44 3.96 -0.77
N ASN A 5 25.76 3.21 -1.63
CA ASN A 5 24.40 2.70 -1.37
C ASN A 5 23.38 3.82 -1.08
N PHE A 6 23.38 4.84 -1.92
CA PHE A 6 22.49 5.97 -1.77
C PHE A 6 20.99 5.57 -1.82
N ASN A 7 20.67 4.43 -2.44
CA ASN A 7 19.33 3.84 -2.39
C ASN A 7 18.83 3.66 -0.95
N ILE A 8 19.68 3.17 -0.02
CA ILE A 8 19.31 3.01 1.40
C ILE A 8 19.01 4.36 2.05
N VAL A 9 19.79 5.39 1.70
CA VAL A 9 19.55 6.74 2.21
C VAL A 9 18.23 7.29 1.68
N PHE A 10 17.92 7.05 0.42
CA PHE A 10 16.66 7.48 -0.17
C PHE A 10 15.45 6.75 0.45
N GLU A 11 15.57 5.44 0.69
CA GLU A 11 14.58 4.64 1.42
C GLU A 11 14.33 5.24 2.82
N ASP A 12 15.38 5.58 3.59
CA ASP A 12 15.27 6.22 4.89
C ASP A 12 14.59 7.61 4.81
N MET A 13 14.95 8.41 3.81
CA MET A 13 14.31 9.71 3.59
C MET A 13 12.80 9.57 3.35
N ILE A 14 12.39 8.67 2.48
CA ILE A 14 10.97 8.42 2.20
C ILE A 14 10.28 7.80 3.42
N ASP A 15 10.90 6.84 4.11
CA ASP A 15 10.32 6.25 5.32
C ASP A 15 10.10 7.29 6.43
N CYS A 16 11.01 8.27 6.58
CA CYS A 16 10.81 9.40 7.48
C CYS A 16 9.61 10.29 7.09
N LEU A 17 9.28 10.39 5.80
CA LEU A 17 8.19 11.23 5.31
C LEU A 17 6.82 10.56 5.39
N ILE A 18 6.76 9.27 5.11
CA ILE A 18 5.48 8.55 4.99
C ILE A 18 5.37 7.31 5.88
N GLY A 19 6.46 6.80 6.41
CA GLY A 19 6.48 5.58 7.23
C GLY A 19 5.83 5.78 8.60
N GLU A 20 5.44 4.70 9.23
CA GLU A 20 4.98 4.66 10.63
C GLU A 20 6.18 4.42 11.54
N SER A 21 6.36 5.27 12.57
CA SER A 21 7.51 5.20 13.48
C SER A 21 7.58 3.90 14.28
N SER A 22 6.44 3.23 14.49
CA SER A 22 6.34 2.01 15.29
C SER A 22 5.37 1.01 14.66
N PRO A 23 5.70 0.45 13.48
CA PRO A 23 4.86 -0.55 12.85
C PRO A 23 4.79 -1.82 13.71
N PRO A 24 3.72 -2.61 13.60
CA PRO A 24 3.58 -3.86 14.33
C PRO A 24 4.77 -4.80 14.06
N LYS A 25 5.25 -5.42 15.15
CA LYS A 25 6.34 -6.39 15.07
C LYS A 25 5.99 -7.54 14.11
N GLY A 26 6.90 -7.85 13.21
CA GLY A 26 6.75 -8.91 12.22
C GLY A 26 5.97 -8.52 10.96
N LEU A 27 5.55 -7.25 10.85
CA LEU A 27 4.91 -6.73 9.66
C LEU A 27 5.92 -6.01 8.75
N LYS A 28 6.75 -5.12 9.28
CA LYS A 28 7.84 -4.49 8.53
C LYS A 28 9.02 -5.45 8.33
N GLU A 29 9.49 -6.06 9.41
CA GLU A 29 10.51 -7.10 9.38
C GLU A 29 9.84 -8.47 9.41
N GLN A 30 9.83 -9.16 8.30
CA GLN A 30 9.12 -10.41 8.14
C GLN A 30 9.98 -11.61 8.55
N LYS A 31 9.34 -12.72 8.94
CA LYS A 31 10.03 -13.92 9.45
C LYS A 31 10.96 -14.57 8.43
N ASP A 32 10.72 -14.36 7.15
CA ASP A 32 11.55 -14.86 6.05
C ASP A 32 12.75 -13.96 5.73
N GLY A 33 13.00 -12.95 6.58
CA GLY A 33 14.12 -12.00 6.44
C GLY A 33 13.88 -10.88 5.43
N LYS A 34 12.70 -10.78 4.86
CA LYS A 34 12.34 -9.65 3.99
C LYS A 34 11.93 -8.44 4.82
N ILE A 35 12.27 -7.27 4.32
CA ILE A 35 11.93 -5.98 4.94
C ILE A 35 11.08 -5.20 3.94
N VAL A 36 9.96 -4.66 4.43
CA VAL A 36 9.12 -3.71 3.71
C VAL A 36 9.70 -2.32 3.92
N ASP A 37 10.06 -1.62 2.84
CA ASP A 37 10.73 -0.33 2.94
C ASP A 37 9.84 0.68 3.68
N HIS A 38 8.60 0.82 3.26
CA HIS A 38 7.63 1.76 3.85
C HIS A 38 6.36 1.04 4.25
N ILE A 39 5.89 1.32 5.47
CA ILE A 39 4.61 0.85 5.97
C ILE A 39 3.99 1.92 6.87
N TYR A 40 2.71 2.16 6.69
CA TYR A 40 1.93 3.06 7.54
C TYR A 40 0.46 2.66 7.55
N ARG A 41 -0.24 3.06 8.59
CA ARG A 41 -1.68 2.80 8.76
C ARG A 41 -2.48 4.02 8.31
N ASP A 42 -3.50 3.76 7.52
CA ASP A 42 -4.46 4.78 7.06
C ASP A 42 -5.82 4.12 6.79
N LYS A 43 -6.81 4.92 6.42
CA LYS A 43 -8.16 4.46 6.10
C LYS A 43 -8.17 3.49 4.92
N SER A 44 -8.95 2.44 5.06
CA SER A 44 -9.22 1.49 3.98
C SER A 44 -9.73 2.19 2.72
N LEU A 45 -9.53 1.56 1.58
CA LEU A 45 -10.08 2.02 0.30
C LEU A 45 -11.57 1.70 0.16
N VAL A 46 -12.06 0.69 0.87
CA VAL A 46 -13.40 0.11 0.66
C VAL A 46 -14.33 0.28 1.85
N ASP A 47 -13.80 0.47 3.06
CA ASP A 47 -14.59 0.61 4.28
C ASP A 47 -14.05 1.70 5.22
N GLN A 48 -14.60 1.81 6.42
CA GLN A 48 -14.17 2.81 7.42
C GLN A 48 -13.04 2.30 8.32
N GLY A 49 -12.62 1.06 8.14
CA GLY A 49 -11.53 0.46 8.91
C GLY A 49 -10.18 1.05 8.58
N ASP A 50 -9.21 0.82 9.45
CA ASP A 50 -7.81 1.17 9.18
C ASP A 50 -7.08 -0.06 8.65
N ILE A 51 -6.29 0.14 7.61
CA ILE A 51 -5.44 -0.89 7.00
C ILE A 51 -4.01 -0.39 6.84
N TYR A 52 -3.09 -1.32 6.60
CA TYR A 52 -1.71 -0.97 6.31
C TYR A 52 -1.50 -0.77 4.81
N PHE A 53 -0.91 0.37 4.50
CA PHE A 53 -0.35 0.69 3.20
C PHE A 53 1.11 0.27 3.18
N ILE A 54 1.58 -0.23 2.05
CA ILE A 54 2.98 -0.62 1.86
C ILE A 54 3.56 0.03 0.62
N GLY A 55 4.83 0.38 0.71
CA GLY A 55 5.57 0.97 -0.39
C GLY A 55 7.02 0.50 -0.43
N ASP A 56 7.65 0.70 -1.57
CA ASP A 56 9.06 0.40 -1.81
C ASP A 56 9.67 1.56 -2.59
N SER A 57 10.80 2.06 -2.13
CA SER A 57 11.51 3.16 -2.78
C SER A 57 12.57 2.67 -3.74
N LYS A 58 12.64 3.32 -4.89
CA LYS A 58 13.63 3.02 -5.91
C LYS A 58 14.39 4.27 -6.32
N TYR A 59 15.69 4.25 -6.12
CA TYR A 59 16.60 5.26 -6.62
C TYR A 59 17.36 4.68 -7.81
N TYR A 60 16.82 4.86 -9.00
CA TYR A 60 17.41 4.38 -10.24
C TYR A 60 17.99 5.53 -11.06
N LYS A 61 18.93 5.17 -11.95
CA LYS A 61 19.29 6.08 -13.05
C LYS A 61 18.08 6.26 -13.96
N GLU A 62 17.99 7.44 -14.52
CA GLU A 62 16.96 7.78 -15.50
C GLU A 62 16.82 6.70 -16.58
N GLY A 63 15.58 6.35 -16.92
CA GLY A 63 15.27 5.33 -17.93
C GLY A 63 15.20 3.88 -17.41
N ASN A 64 15.55 3.60 -16.16
CA ASN A 64 15.41 2.26 -15.61
C ASN A 64 13.97 2.00 -15.14
N SER A 65 13.41 0.88 -15.60
CA SER A 65 12.09 0.40 -15.15
C SER A 65 12.20 -0.46 -13.89
N ILE A 66 11.08 -0.57 -13.18
CA ILE A 66 10.99 -1.46 -12.02
C ILE A 66 10.97 -2.92 -12.50
N GLY A 67 11.95 -3.68 -12.05
CA GLY A 67 12.12 -5.09 -12.43
C GLY A 67 11.01 -6.00 -11.88
N GLU A 68 10.75 -7.12 -12.56
CA GLU A 68 9.74 -8.11 -12.17
C GLU A 68 9.92 -8.62 -10.75
N ASN A 69 11.16 -8.91 -10.34
CA ASN A 69 11.44 -9.37 -8.99
C ASN A 69 10.96 -8.39 -7.90
N SER A 70 11.09 -7.08 -8.13
CA SER A 70 10.58 -6.06 -7.22
C SER A 70 9.06 -6.08 -7.16
N ARG A 71 8.38 -6.24 -8.30
CA ARG A 71 6.92 -6.36 -8.38
C ARG A 71 6.41 -7.59 -7.62
N TYR A 72 7.01 -8.75 -7.84
CA TYR A 72 6.64 -9.97 -7.12
C TYR A 72 6.89 -9.89 -5.61
N LYS A 73 7.96 -9.21 -5.19
CA LYS A 73 8.18 -8.92 -3.77
C LYS A 73 7.03 -8.09 -3.19
N GLN A 74 6.60 -7.03 -3.87
CA GLN A 74 5.50 -6.18 -3.40
C GLN A 74 4.18 -6.95 -3.30
N PHE A 75 3.86 -7.81 -4.25
CA PHE A 75 2.68 -8.68 -4.13
C PHE A 75 2.79 -9.66 -2.96
N THR A 76 3.98 -10.17 -2.69
CA THR A 76 4.20 -11.04 -1.52
C THR A 76 3.97 -10.26 -0.22
N TYR A 77 4.47 -9.03 -0.12
CA TYR A 77 4.25 -8.18 1.03
C TYR A 77 2.76 -7.85 1.24
N ALA A 78 2.02 -7.57 0.19
CA ALA A 78 0.58 -7.35 0.26
C ALA A 78 -0.14 -8.57 0.85
N ARG A 79 0.18 -9.78 0.40
CA ARG A 79 -0.40 -11.02 0.95
C ARG A 79 -0.08 -11.21 2.43
N ASN A 80 1.13 -10.84 2.86
CA ASN A 80 1.52 -10.93 4.26
C ASN A 80 0.76 -9.92 5.12
N VAL A 81 0.48 -8.72 4.60
CA VAL A 81 -0.37 -7.73 5.28
C VAL A 81 -1.82 -8.24 5.41
N ILE A 82 -2.37 -8.80 4.35
CA ILE A 82 -3.71 -9.44 4.39
C ILE A 82 -3.72 -10.54 5.47
N GLN A 83 -2.72 -11.42 5.48
CA GLN A 83 -2.61 -12.45 6.50
C GLN A 83 -2.52 -11.88 7.92
N TYR A 84 -1.78 -10.80 8.10
CA TYR A 84 -1.69 -10.13 9.39
C TYR A 84 -3.06 -9.64 9.87
N HIS A 85 -3.85 -9.03 9.00
CA HIS A 85 -5.20 -8.58 9.33
C HIS A 85 -6.12 -9.76 9.69
N ILE A 86 -6.08 -10.84 8.94
CA ILE A 86 -6.82 -12.07 9.25
C ILE A 86 -6.42 -12.61 10.63
N ASP A 87 -5.14 -12.65 10.94
CA ASP A 87 -4.64 -13.11 12.24
C ASP A 87 -5.09 -12.20 13.40
N LEU A 88 -5.23 -10.90 13.16
CA LEU A 88 -5.80 -9.97 14.15
C LEU A 88 -7.28 -10.28 14.44
N PHE A 89 -8.09 -10.54 13.42
CA PHE A 89 -9.47 -10.96 13.59
C PHE A 89 -9.56 -12.27 14.38
N ASN A 90 -8.73 -13.25 14.07
CA ASN A 90 -8.70 -14.54 14.74
C ASN A 90 -8.26 -14.48 16.23
N ARG A 91 -7.57 -13.42 16.64
CA ARG A 91 -7.13 -13.23 18.03
C ARG A 91 -8.13 -12.47 18.90
N ARG A 92 -9.15 -11.86 18.34
CA ARG A 92 -10.22 -11.20 19.09
C ARG A 92 -11.03 -12.25 19.82
N LYS A 93 -11.09 -12.14 21.16
CA LYS A 93 -11.75 -13.12 22.04
C LYS A 93 -13.28 -13.08 22.00
N ASP A 94 -13.87 -12.11 21.33
CA ASP A 94 -15.28 -11.76 21.45
C ASP A 94 -16.12 -12.26 20.28
N GLY A 95 -15.72 -13.30 19.62
CA GLY A 95 -16.50 -13.80 18.52
C GLY A 95 -15.93 -15.06 17.91
N ASP A 96 -16.70 -15.67 17.12
CA ASP A 96 -16.26 -16.75 16.27
C ASP A 96 -15.11 -16.25 15.39
N ALA A 97 -13.91 -16.65 15.76
CA ALA A 97 -12.73 -16.35 14.97
C ALA A 97 -12.95 -16.82 13.55
N LEU A 98 -12.70 -15.98 12.56
CA LEU A 98 -12.65 -16.37 11.16
C LEU A 98 -11.64 -17.52 11.03
N ARG A 99 -12.15 -18.73 11.03
CA ARG A 99 -11.34 -19.95 11.02
C ARG A 99 -10.96 -20.37 9.62
N TYR A 100 -11.61 -19.77 8.64
CA TYR A 100 -11.44 -20.15 7.25
C TYR A 100 -10.60 -19.11 6.53
N ARG A 101 -9.60 -19.63 5.92
CA ARG A 101 -8.79 -18.96 4.97
C ARG A 101 -9.15 -19.52 3.60
N ASP A 102 -10.20 -19.01 3.03
CA ASP A 102 -10.53 -19.30 1.65
C ASP A 102 -10.41 -18.06 0.77
N GLU A 103 -10.34 -18.27 -0.51
CA GLU A 103 -10.19 -17.19 -1.48
C GLU A 103 -11.38 -16.23 -1.49
N LEU A 104 -12.55 -16.67 -1.01
CA LEU A 104 -13.74 -15.85 -0.89
C LEU A 104 -13.65 -14.85 0.26
N THR A 105 -13.12 -15.28 1.40
CA THR A 105 -12.99 -14.43 2.59
C THR A 105 -11.74 -13.57 2.59
N GLU A 106 -10.70 -13.97 1.87
CA GLU A 106 -9.45 -13.22 1.76
C GLU A 106 -9.49 -12.13 0.68
N GLY A 107 -10.41 -12.21 -0.26
CA GLY A 107 -10.28 -11.56 -1.56
C GLY A 107 -10.55 -10.06 -1.60
N TYR A 108 -11.14 -9.47 -0.57
CA TYR A 108 -11.82 -8.19 -0.75
C TYR A 108 -11.27 -7.00 0.03
N ASN A 109 -10.13 -7.15 0.65
CA ASN A 109 -9.45 -6.00 1.25
C ASN A 109 -8.18 -5.67 0.47
N PRO A 110 -8.26 -4.77 -0.53
CA PRO A 110 -7.09 -4.42 -1.33
C PRO A 110 -6.05 -3.78 -0.42
N THR A 111 -4.89 -4.39 -0.33
CA THR A 111 -3.76 -3.80 0.37
C THR A 111 -3.14 -2.73 -0.52
N PRO A 112 -3.23 -1.45 -0.15
CA PRO A 112 -2.63 -0.38 -0.93
C PRO A 112 -1.12 -0.55 -1.03
N ASN A 113 -0.61 -0.51 -2.26
CA ASN A 113 0.76 -0.86 -2.57
C ASN A 113 1.33 0.05 -3.67
N PHE A 114 2.54 0.54 -3.50
CA PHE A 114 3.13 1.47 -4.44
C PHE A 114 4.66 1.43 -4.47
N PHE A 115 5.20 1.88 -5.60
CA PHE A 115 6.61 2.23 -5.75
C PHE A 115 6.77 3.75 -5.77
N ILE A 116 7.88 4.24 -5.21
CA ILE A 116 8.30 5.64 -5.31
C ILE A 116 9.67 5.70 -5.94
N ARG A 117 9.82 6.49 -7.01
CA ARG A 117 11.11 6.77 -7.66
C ARG A 117 11.50 8.22 -7.42
N GLY A 118 12.72 8.45 -6.97
CA GLY A 118 13.29 9.80 -6.87
C GLY A 118 13.74 10.27 -8.26
N VAL A 119 13.21 11.41 -8.70
CA VAL A 119 13.57 12.05 -9.97
C VAL A 119 14.00 13.50 -9.74
N VAL A 120 14.80 14.04 -10.63
CA VAL A 120 15.16 15.46 -10.65
C VAL A 120 14.79 16.00 -12.03
N ASP A 121 13.86 16.95 -12.07
CA ASP A 121 13.60 17.73 -13.28
C ASP A 121 14.61 18.88 -13.31
N ALA A 122 15.49 18.83 -14.31
CA ALA A 122 16.53 19.86 -14.46
C ALA A 122 15.99 21.21 -14.94
N GLU A 123 14.79 21.22 -15.53
CA GLU A 123 14.16 22.44 -16.05
C GLU A 123 13.32 23.13 -14.98
N GLU A 124 12.80 22.37 -14.01
CA GLU A 124 11.93 22.86 -12.93
C GLU A 124 12.44 22.45 -11.54
N LEU A 125 13.55 23.03 -11.12
CA LEU A 125 14.13 22.74 -9.80
C LEU A 125 13.29 23.38 -8.69
N SER A 126 12.74 22.57 -7.80
CA SER A 126 11.97 23.03 -6.65
C SER A 126 12.33 22.24 -5.39
N TYR A 127 12.49 22.95 -4.26
CA TYR A 127 12.67 22.35 -2.93
C TYR A 127 11.38 22.30 -2.11
N HIS A 128 10.30 22.85 -2.65
CA HIS A 128 9.02 23.04 -1.91
C HIS A 128 7.86 22.31 -2.54
N ASP A 129 8.02 21.80 -3.76
CA ASP A 129 6.99 21.05 -4.46
C ASP A 129 7.43 19.60 -4.68
N SER A 130 6.60 18.69 -4.22
CA SER A 130 6.83 17.25 -4.38
C SER A 130 6.81 16.82 -5.84
N GLN A 131 6.12 17.57 -6.70
CA GLN A 131 5.91 17.24 -8.12
C GLN A 131 5.51 15.76 -8.29
N LEU A 132 4.73 15.23 -7.32
CA LEU A 132 4.37 13.83 -7.29
C LEU A 132 3.50 13.49 -8.50
N LYS A 133 3.98 12.59 -9.32
CA LYS A 133 3.29 12.13 -10.54
C LYS A 133 3.16 10.62 -10.52
N GLN A 134 1.96 10.13 -10.80
CA GLN A 134 1.76 8.71 -11.06
C GLN A 134 2.29 8.38 -12.46
N ASP A 135 3.10 7.34 -12.56
CA ASP A 135 3.54 6.77 -13.84
C ASP A 135 2.44 5.85 -14.39
N GLU A 136 1.76 6.28 -15.44
CA GLU A 136 0.68 5.50 -16.05
C GLU A 136 1.14 4.13 -16.58
N LYS A 137 2.40 4.00 -16.99
CA LYS A 137 3.00 2.74 -17.43
C LYS A 137 3.48 1.88 -16.27
N GLY A 138 3.57 2.46 -15.07
CA GLY A 138 4.00 1.83 -13.83
C GLY A 138 2.85 1.26 -13.01
N ARG A 139 1.81 0.77 -13.66
CA ARG A 139 0.65 0.12 -13.03
C ARG A 139 0.74 -1.38 -13.22
N TYR A 140 0.82 -2.14 -12.13
CA TYR A 140 1.02 -3.58 -12.17
C TYR A 140 -0.08 -4.29 -11.38
N PHE A 141 -0.77 -5.23 -12.05
CA PHE A 141 -1.71 -6.15 -11.42
C PHE A 141 -1.08 -7.52 -11.22
N ASN A 142 -1.52 -8.22 -10.21
CA ASN A 142 -1.09 -9.58 -9.94
C ASN A 142 -2.02 -10.59 -10.63
N TYR A 143 -1.94 -10.67 -11.94
CA TYR A 143 -2.64 -11.70 -12.69
C TYR A 143 -1.81 -12.98 -12.74
N HIS A 144 -2.42 -14.09 -12.33
CA HIS A 144 -1.80 -15.40 -12.49
C HIS A 144 -2.40 -16.18 -13.66
N PHE A 145 -3.71 -16.03 -13.89
CA PHE A 145 -4.45 -16.68 -14.98
C PHE A 145 -5.55 -15.76 -15.48
N GLU A 146 -5.82 -15.81 -16.77
CA GLU A 146 -6.99 -15.14 -17.34
C GLU A 146 -8.28 -15.81 -16.86
N ASN A 147 -9.34 -15.03 -16.63
CA ASN A 147 -10.67 -15.48 -16.25
C ASN A 147 -10.73 -16.32 -14.98
N ARG A 148 -9.89 -16.07 -14.02
CA ARG A 148 -9.95 -16.70 -12.71
C ARG A 148 -11.18 -16.21 -11.95
N LEU A 149 -11.99 -17.16 -11.43
CA LEU A 149 -13.20 -16.84 -10.68
C LEU A 149 -12.92 -16.11 -9.36
N PHE A 150 -11.76 -16.38 -8.76
CA PHE A 150 -11.35 -15.83 -7.46
C PHE A 150 -9.95 -15.23 -7.54
N ASP A 151 -9.67 -14.49 -8.61
CA ASP A 151 -8.38 -13.83 -8.70
C ASP A 151 -8.35 -12.61 -7.78
N ARG A 152 -7.21 -12.42 -7.13
CA ARG A 152 -6.97 -11.24 -6.32
C ARG A 152 -6.47 -10.11 -7.20
N ASP A 153 -7.28 -9.72 -8.16
CA ASP A 153 -7.04 -8.59 -9.05
C ASP A 153 -6.90 -7.28 -8.28
N THR A 154 -7.26 -7.32 -6.98
CA THR A 154 -7.06 -6.22 -6.05
C THR A 154 -5.62 -6.03 -5.60
N LEU A 155 -4.69 -6.93 -5.94
CA LEU A 155 -3.28 -6.73 -5.70
C LEU A 155 -2.68 -5.83 -6.80
N LEU A 156 -2.95 -4.56 -6.70
CA LEU A 156 -2.44 -3.52 -7.58
C LEU A 156 -1.23 -2.83 -6.97
N VAL A 157 -0.22 -2.57 -7.77
CA VAL A 157 0.91 -1.71 -7.40
C VAL A 157 0.97 -0.52 -8.35
N LEU A 158 0.94 0.68 -7.82
CA LEU A 158 1.15 1.92 -8.58
C LEU A 158 2.59 2.39 -8.45
N THR A 159 3.07 3.12 -9.43
CA THR A 159 4.40 3.73 -9.41
C THR A 159 4.28 5.25 -9.44
N TYR A 160 5.07 5.91 -8.60
CA TYR A 160 5.14 7.35 -8.51
C TYR A 160 6.56 7.85 -8.76
N ASP A 161 6.65 8.98 -9.41
CA ASP A 161 7.83 9.81 -9.45
C ASP A 161 7.67 10.96 -8.46
N ILE A 162 8.68 11.19 -7.64
CA ILE A 162 8.73 12.29 -6.67
C ILE A 162 9.99 13.11 -6.87
N ASN A 163 9.84 14.42 -6.76
CA ASN A 163 10.98 15.33 -6.83
C ASN A 163 11.97 15.07 -5.69
N PHE A 164 13.16 14.63 -6.04
CA PHE A 164 14.21 14.31 -5.08
C PHE A 164 14.64 15.50 -4.23
N LEU A 165 14.67 16.71 -4.80
CA LEU A 165 15.07 17.92 -4.04
C LEU A 165 14.04 18.26 -2.96
N TYR A 166 12.75 18.04 -3.24
CA TYR A 166 11.70 18.14 -2.25
C TYR A 166 11.88 17.13 -1.12
N VAL A 167 12.12 15.87 -1.45
CA VAL A 167 12.35 14.79 -0.47
C VAL A 167 13.51 15.15 0.45
N LEU A 168 14.62 15.61 -0.12
CA LEU A 168 15.79 16.04 0.64
C LEU A 168 15.47 17.21 1.58
N SER A 169 14.79 18.24 1.07
CA SER A 169 14.39 19.41 1.85
C SER A 169 13.46 19.04 3.00
N ALA A 170 12.41 18.25 2.71
CA ALA A 170 11.45 17.81 3.69
C ALA A 170 12.07 16.90 4.75
N TYR A 171 13.00 16.01 4.36
CA TYR A 171 13.73 15.16 5.30
C TYR A 171 14.58 15.98 6.29
N VAL A 172 15.27 17.00 5.81
CA VAL A 172 16.07 17.89 6.67
C VAL A 172 15.16 18.65 7.65
N GLN A 173 14.00 19.10 7.19
CA GLN A 173 13.03 19.82 8.01
C GLN A 173 12.29 18.90 9.00
N SER A 174 11.99 17.65 8.62
CA SER A 174 11.24 16.70 9.43
C SER A 174 11.99 16.20 10.66
N ARG A 175 13.30 16.32 10.71
CA ARG A 175 14.10 16.02 11.91
C ARG A 175 13.71 16.86 13.14
N GLY A 176 12.77 17.79 12.98
CA GLY A 176 12.22 18.61 14.07
C GLY A 176 10.71 18.55 14.25
N TYR A 177 9.89 18.46 13.18
CA TYR A 177 8.42 18.52 13.26
C TYR A 177 7.74 17.96 12.00
N SER A 178 7.18 16.78 12.05
CA SER A 178 6.78 16.04 10.86
C SER A 178 5.30 15.73 10.69
N THR A 179 4.35 16.59 10.76
CA THR A 179 2.96 16.11 10.64
C THR A 179 2.19 16.53 9.37
N SER A 180 2.60 17.58 8.68
CA SER A 180 1.79 18.11 7.57
C SER A 180 2.17 17.52 6.20
N VAL A 181 3.44 17.24 5.98
CA VAL A 181 3.95 16.71 4.71
C VAL A 181 3.47 15.28 4.48
N ASP A 182 3.55 14.45 5.50
CA ASP A 182 3.15 13.05 5.48
C ASP A 182 1.70 12.88 5.05
N ARG A 183 0.82 13.73 5.55
CA ARG A 183 -0.62 13.65 5.26
C ARG A 183 -0.91 13.86 3.78
N PHE A 184 -0.27 14.82 3.14
CA PHE A 184 -0.50 15.09 1.71
C PHE A 184 -0.10 13.91 0.84
N LEU A 185 1.11 13.36 1.05
CA LEU A 185 1.59 12.23 0.27
C LEU A 185 0.72 10.98 0.48
N ARG A 186 0.39 10.66 1.74
CA ARG A 186 -0.45 9.51 2.07
C ARG A 186 -1.85 9.65 1.47
N GLU A 187 -2.46 10.82 1.57
CA GLU A 187 -3.78 11.09 0.98
C GLU A 187 -3.76 10.95 -0.54
N LYS A 188 -2.70 11.45 -1.20
CA LYS A 188 -2.53 11.32 -2.64
C LYS A 188 -2.40 9.86 -3.07
N PHE A 189 -1.58 9.05 -2.37
CA PHE A 189 -1.47 7.62 -2.65
C PHE A 189 -2.81 6.90 -2.47
N ARG A 190 -3.52 7.22 -1.40
CA ARG A 190 -4.85 6.64 -1.14
C ARG A 190 -5.83 6.98 -2.25
N GLN A 191 -5.90 8.24 -2.65
CA GLN A 191 -6.84 8.72 -3.67
C GLN A 191 -6.55 8.08 -5.03
N ASP A 192 -5.31 8.07 -5.47
CA ASP A 192 -4.92 7.52 -6.78
C ASP A 192 -5.16 5.99 -6.84
N LEU A 193 -4.90 5.27 -5.74
CA LEU A 193 -5.20 3.85 -5.65
C LEU A 193 -6.71 3.59 -5.72
N LEU A 194 -7.50 4.39 -4.99
CA LEU A 194 -8.96 4.29 -5.04
C LEU A 194 -9.49 4.54 -6.46
N GLU A 195 -9.02 5.60 -7.12
CA GLU A 195 -9.39 5.91 -8.50
C GLU A 195 -8.99 4.80 -9.49
N ALA A 196 -7.82 4.19 -9.27
CA ALA A 196 -7.37 3.08 -10.08
C ALA A 196 -8.27 1.86 -9.95
N TYR A 197 -8.70 1.54 -8.72
CA TYR A 197 -9.64 0.45 -8.49
C TYR A 197 -11.05 0.76 -9.01
N GLN A 198 -11.55 1.97 -8.85
CA GLN A 198 -12.88 2.38 -9.32
C GLN A 198 -13.04 2.34 -10.85
N LYS A 199 -11.95 2.31 -11.61
CA LYS A 199 -11.99 2.08 -13.06
C LYS A 199 -12.32 0.64 -13.44
N GLU A 200 -12.01 -0.31 -12.56
CA GLU A 200 -12.11 -1.76 -12.79
C GLU A 200 -13.23 -2.40 -11.96
N TYR A 201 -13.53 -1.83 -10.78
CA TYR A 201 -14.40 -2.42 -9.77
C TYR A 201 -15.42 -1.44 -9.24
N ASP A 202 -16.59 -1.95 -8.96
CA ASP A 202 -17.72 -1.24 -8.34
C ASP A 202 -17.79 -1.66 -6.86
N PHE A 203 -17.24 -0.86 -5.97
CA PHE A 203 -17.28 -1.15 -4.53
C PHE A 203 -18.64 -0.78 -3.94
N LYS A 204 -19.31 -1.75 -3.32
CA LYS A 204 -20.62 -1.57 -2.68
C LYS A 204 -20.57 -2.02 -1.23
N GLU A 205 -21.02 -1.14 -0.34
CA GLU A 205 -21.24 -1.50 1.05
C GLU A 205 -22.70 -1.93 1.21
N LEU A 206 -22.91 -3.14 1.74
CA LEU A 206 -24.25 -3.65 2.09
C LEU A 206 -24.44 -3.50 3.60
N LYS A 207 -25.44 -2.73 3.98
CA LYS A 207 -25.86 -2.58 5.39
C LYS A 207 -27.24 -3.18 5.56
N PRO A 208 -27.39 -4.23 6.37
CA PRO A 208 -28.71 -4.74 6.74
C PRO A 208 -29.46 -3.69 7.58
N ILE A 209 -30.79 -3.59 7.40
CA ILE A 209 -31.59 -2.55 8.04
C ILE A 209 -32.06 -2.99 9.43
N ASP A 210 -32.48 -4.23 9.61
CA ASP A 210 -33.16 -4.70 10.82
C ASP A 210 -32.48 -5.87 11.53
N ILE A 211 -31.31 -6.31 11.06
CA ILE A 211 -30.57 -7.44 11.60
C ILE A 211 -29.09 -7.11 11.69
N SER A 212 -28.32 -7.88 12.48
CA SER A 212 -26.87 -7.70 12.54
C SER A 212 -26.19 -8.11 11.23
N ASN A 213 -24.96 -7.64 11.00
CA ASN A 213 -24.19 -8.00 9.82
C ASN A 213 -23.97 -9.52 9.76
N GLU A 214 -23.68 -10.15 10.90
CA GLU A 214 -23.46 -11.58 11.04
C GLU A 214 -24.72 -12.37 10.63
N GLU A 215 -25.87 -12.00 11.19
CA GLU A 215 -27.15 -12.64 10.88
C GLU A 215 -27.53 -12.45 9.41
N PHE A 216 -27.26 -11.28 8.83
CA PHE A 216 -27.48 -11.03 7.42
C PHE A 216 -26.62 -11.94 6.54
N VAL A 217 -25.34 -12.08 6.84
CA VAL A 217 -24.41 -12.94 6.10
C VAL A 217 -24.85 -14.40 6.22
N GLU A 218 -25.14 -14.91 7.42
CA GLU A 218 -25.61 -16.28 7.62
C GLU A 218 -26.85 -16.60 6.79
N ARG A 219 -27.83 -15.69 6.77
CA ARG A 219 -29.09 -15.89 6.04
C ARG A 219 -28.96 -15.77 4.52
N ASN A 220 -28.00 -14.99 4.06
CA ASN A 220 -27.90 -14.62 2.64
C ASN A 220 -26.60 -15.07 1.96
N PHE A 221 -25.72 -15.76 2.65
CA PHE A 221 -24.40 -16.14 2.13
C PHE A 221 -24.47 -16.76 0.73
N LYS A 222 -25.38 -17.71 0.52
CA LYS A 222 -25.58 -18.35 -0.79
C LYS A 222 -26.14 -17.45 -1.90
N LYS A 223 -26.59 -16.24 -1.54
CA LYS A 223 -27.12 -15.26 -2.51
C LYS A 223 -26.11 -14.14 -2.79
N LEU A 224 -25.05 -14.05 -1.98
CA LEU A 224 -24.00 -13.04 -2.09
C LEU A 224 -22.82 -13.56 -2.93
N ILE A 225 -22.80 -14.85 -3.20
CA ILE A 225 -21.90 -15.55 -4.11
C ILE A 225 -22.66 -15.82 -5.40
#